data_1e9e7dc2fed65e22279328174cd56066
#
_entry.id   1e9e7dc2fed65e22279328174cd56066
#
_cell.length_a   1.000
_cell.length_b   1.000
_cell.length_c   1.000
_cell.angle_alpha   90.00
_cell.angle_beta   90.00
_cell.angle_gamma   90.00
#
_symmetry.space_group_name_H-M   'P 1'
#
loop_
_entity.id
_entity.type
_entity.pdbx_description
1 polymer ?
#
loop_
_entity_poly.entity_id
_entity_poly.type
_entity_poly.pdbx_seq_one_letter_code
_entity_poly.pdbx_strand_id
1 'polypeptide(L)'
;MYLPKHFQVDDLQILAQLISEYPLATLVGNLDGHLEVNHLPLMLSKDGKKFHGHIARTNPLVKVAEQENREVTAVFHGPNAYITPAWYPSKQETGKVVPTWNYAVVHAEGKLSLIDDPHWIRQHVSQMTDTHEPTYQSNWKLADAPEEYVQMMLKAIIGIEIEVGSLVGKFKLSQNRSPSEYTGVVENLQKSPEENLRAMLALMKKPQ
;
A
#
# COMPACT_ATOMS: atom_id res chain seq x y z
N MET A 1 -8.02 0.42 12.62
CA MET A 1 -6.95 1.46 12.78
C MET A 1 -7.48 2.62 13.63
N TYR A 2 -6.67 3.19 14.60
CA TYR A 2 -7.01 4.47 15.26
C TYR A 2 -6.92 5.62 14.24
N LEU A 3 -8.03 6.32 14.00
CA LEU A 3 -8.18 7.24 12.86
C LEU A 3 -8.88 8.54 13.30
N PRO A 4 -8.13 9.56 13.77
CA PRO A 4 -8.68 10.89 13.97
C PRO A 4 -9.23 11.47 12.66
N LYS A 5 -10.40 12.08 12.72
CA LYS A 5 -11.15 12.56 11.54
C LYS A 5 -10.33 13.46 10.60
N HIS A 6 -9.47 14.31 11.16
CA HIS A 6 -8.62 15.22 10.38
C HIS A 6 -7.44 14.55 9.64
N PHE A 7 -7.21 13.25 9.86
CA PHE A 7 -6.23 12.45 9.12
C PHE A 7 -6.89 11.42 8.21
N GLN A 8 -8.20 11.31 8.25
CA GLN A 8 -8.95 10.34 7.47
C GLN A 8 -9.04 10.76 6.00
N VAL A 9 -8.82 9.82 5.12
CA VAL A 9 -9.00 9.95 3.67
C VAL A 9 -9.89 8.81 3.20
N ASP A 10 -11.03 9.16 2.60
CA ASP A 10 -12.02 8.21 2.07
C ASP A 10 -12.18 8.34 0.55
N ASP A 11 -11.51 9.32 -0.09
CA ASP A 11 -11.55 9.50 -1.53
C ASP A 11 -10.87 8.33 -2.23
N LEU A 12 -11.66 7.54 -2.99
CA LEU A 12 -11.19 6.34 -3.67
C LEU A 12 -10.05 6.64 -4.67
N GLN A 13 -10.05 7.79 -5.32
CA GLN A 13 -9.00 8.14 -6.28
C GLN A 13 -7.66 8.37 -5.58
N ILE A 14 -7.67 9.06 -4.43
CA ILE A 14 -6.48 9.29 -3.62
C ILE A 14 -5.96 7.95 -3.06
N LEU A 15 -6.85 7.10 -2.53
CA LEU A 15 -6.49 5.79 -2.00
C LEU A 15 -5.93 4.88 -3.09
N ALA A 16 -6.58 4.81 -4.25
CA ALA A 16 -6.14 3.99 -5.38
C ALA A 16 -4.78 4.46 -5.92
N GLN A 17 -4.54 5.77 -5.95
CA GLN A 17 -3.25 6.32 -6.35
C GLN A 17 -2.13 5.86 -5.40
N LEU A 18 -2.32 5.97 -4.06
CA LEU A 18 -1.32 5.51 -3.09
C LEU A 18 -1.06 4.01 -3.21
N ILE A 19 -2.12 3.20 -3.37
CA ILE A 19 -2.00 1.76 -3.56
C ILE A 19 -1.21 1.43 -4.83
N SER A 20 -1.45 2.16 -5.93
CA SER A 20 -0.72 1.96 -7.19
C SER A 20 0.76 2.36 -7.10
N GLU A 21 1.07 3.43 -6.35
CA GLU A 21 2.44 3.89 -6.12
C GLU A 21 3.20 2.98 -5.14
N TYR A 22 2.50 2.32 -4.20
CA TYR A 22 3.05 1.47 -3.14
C TYR A 22 2.29 0.12 -3.07
N PRO A 23 2.37 -0.72 -4.11
CA PRO A 23 1.51 -1.90 -4.23
C PRO A 23 1.90 -3.07 -3.32
N LEU A 24 3.13 -3.07 -2.76
CA LEU A 24 3.58 -4.13 -1.85
C LEU A 24 2.89 -4.00 -0.50
N ALA A 25 1.82 -4.77 -0.31
CA ALA A 25 1.02 -4.76 0.91
C ALA A 25 1.56 -5.73 1.97
N THR A 26 1.36 -5.37 3.24
CA THR A 26 1.38 -6.33 4.34
C THR A 26 -0.03 -6.90 4.47
N LEU A 27 -0.21 -8.19 4.14
CA LEU A 27 -1.48 -8.91 4.27
C LEU A 27 -1.48 -9.73 5.56
N VAL A 28 -2.47 -9.50 6.40
CA VAL A 28 -2.64 -10.16 7.70
C VAL A 28 -3.95 -10.93 7.69
N GLY A 29 -3.86 -12.23 7.95
CA GLY A 29 -4.99 -13.12 8.16
C GLY A 29 -4.89 -13.82 9.51
N ASN A 30 -5.94 -14.55 9.88
CA ASN A 30 -5.92 -15.41 11.06
C ASN A 30 -6.01 -16.87 10.61
N LEU A 31 -5.06 -17.68 11.06
CA LEU A 31 -5.06 -19.14 10.86
C LEU A 31 -5.11 -19.82 12.22
N ASP A 32 -6.26 -20.39 12.57
CA ASP A 32 -6.46 -21.14 13.82
C ASP A 32 -6.02 -20.39 15.09
N GLY A 33 -6.30 -19.08 15.14
CA GLY A 33 -5.95 -18.20 16.26
C GLY A 33 -4.55 -17.57 16.17
N HIS A 34 -3.76 -17.90 15.17
CA HIS A 34 -2.44 -17.31 14.92
C HIS A 34 -2.50 -16.31 13.77
N LEU A 35 -1.77 -15.20 13.89
CA LEU A 35 -1.65 -14.23 12.82
C LEU A 35 -0.70 -14.76 11.74
N GLU A 36 -1.23 -14.88 10.52
CA GLU A 36 -0.46 -15.16 9.32
C GLU A 36 -0.17 -13.85 8.61
N VAL A 37 1.11 -13.48 8.50
CA VAL A 37 1.55 -12.21 7.94
C VAL A 37 2.39 -12.45 6.69
N ASN A 38 1.96 -11.85 5.58
CA ASN A 38 2.63 -11.96 4.29
C ASN A 38 2.88 -10.58 3.68
N HIS A 39 3.87 -10.48 2.80
CA HIS A 39 4.14 -9.29 2.00
C HIS A 39 4.03 -9.66 0.54
N LEU A 40 3.06 -9.06 -0.15
CA LEU A 40 2.80 -9.37 -1.56
C LEU A 40 2.21 -8.16 -2.28
N PRO A 41 2.50 -7.99 -3.58
CA PRO A 41 1.89 -6.95 -4.37
C PRO A 41 0.41 -7.27 -4.61
N LEU A 42 -0.45 -6.26 -4.44
CA LEU A 42 -1.88 -6.34 -4.69
C LEU A 42 -2.30 -5.26 -5.68
N MET A 43 -3.13 -5.62 -6.64
CA MET A 43 -3.71 -4.71 -7.62
C MET A 43 -5.16 -4.43 -7.26
N LEU A 44 -5.52 -3.16 -7.08
CA LEU A 44 -6.91 -2.76 -6.86
C LEU A 44 -7.68 -2.74 -8.20
N SER A 45 -8.86 -3.33 -8.22
CA SER A 45 -9.77 -3.24 -9.37
C SER A 45 -10.23 -1.79 -9.61
N LYS A 46 -10.57 -1.45 -10.85
CA LYS A 46 -10.95 -0.07 -11.24
C LYS A 46 -12.16 0.48 -10.46
N ASP A 47 -13.05 -0.39 -10.04
CA ASP A 47 -14.24 -0.04 -9.25
C ASP A 47 -13.97 0.01 -7.73
N GLY A 48 -12.74 -0.28 -7.31
CA GLY A 48 -12.33 -0.28 -5.90
C GLY A 48 -12.88 -1.43 -5.04
N LYS A 49 -13.50 -2.44 -5.67
CA LYS A 49 -14.22 -3.49 -4.93
C LYS A 49 -13.41 -4.74 -4.66
N LYS A 50 -12.30 -4.93 -5.38
CA LYS A 50 -11.50 -6.15 -5.28
C LYS A 50 -10.01 -5.82 -5.33
N PHE A 51 -9.23 -6.61 -4.61
CA PHE A 51 -7.80 -6.74 -4.84
C PHE A 51 -7.50 -8.08 -5.48
N HIS A 52 -6.55 -8.06 -6.41
CA HIS A 52 -6.02 -9.24 -7.05
C HIS A 52 -4.53 -9.39 -6.75
N GLY A 53 -4.09 -10.62 -6.51
CA GLY A 53 -2.70 -10.98 -6.29
C GLY A 53 -2.49 -12.46 -6.61
N HIS A 54 -1.31 -12.96 -6.30
CA HIS A 54 -1.02 -14.39 -6.34
C HIS A 54 -0.02 -14.75 -5.24
N ILE A 55 -0.05 -16.01 -4.83
CA ILE A 55 0.85 -16.57 -3.81
C ILE A 55 1.36 -17.93 -4.27
N ALA A 56 2.44 -18.41 -3.68
CA ALA A 56 2.84 -19.81 -3.87
C ALA A 56 1.73 -20.74 -3.35
N ARG A 57 1.47 -21.85 -4.04
CA ARG A 57 0.46 -22.85 -3.59
C ARG A 57 0.74 -23.44 -2.22
N THR A 58 2.00 -23.38 -1.77
CA THR A 58 2.42 -23.83 -0.43
C THR A 58 2.31 -22.76 0.65
N ASN A 59 1.89 -21.54 0.30
CA ASN A 59 1.76 -20.46 1.28
C ASN A 59 0.61 -20.74 2.25
N PRO A 60 0.81 -20.57 3.58
CA PRO A 60 -0.23 -20.79 4.59
C PRO A 60 -1.51 -19.95 4.39
N LEU A 61 -1.46 -18.82 3.68
CA LEU A 61 -2.65 -18.04 3.30
C LEU A 61 -3.70 -18.86 2.51
N VAL A 62 -3.28 -19.95 1.83
CA VAL A 62 -4.22 -20.88 1.20
C VAL A 62 -5.20 -21.42 2.24
N LYS A 63 -4.68 -21.85 3.40
CA LYS A 63 -5.51 -22.36 4.50
C LYS A 63 -6.39 -21.27 5.13
N VAL A 64 -5.90 -20.01 5.20
CA VAL A 64 -6.74 -18.88 5.64
C VAL A 64 -7.95 -18.71 4.72
N ALA A 65 -7.75 -18.79 3.41
CA ALA A 65 -8.83 -18.64 2.43
C ALA A 65 -9.84 -19.81 2.44
N GLU A 66 -9.45 -20.97 2.94
CA GLU A 66 -10.31 -22.16 3.07
C GLU A 66 -11.16 -22.16 4.36
N GLN A 67 -10.86 -21.27 5.33
CA GLN A 67 -11.65 -21.16 6.55
C GLN A 67 -13.01 -20.48 6.30
N GLU A 68 -13.98 -20.75 7.19
CA GLU A 68 -15.26 -20.03 7.19
C GLU A 68 -15.04 -18.54 7.42
N ASN A 69 -14.23 -18.19 8.44
CA ASN A 69 -13.78 -16.81 8.68
C ASN A 69 -12.45 -16.55 7.95
N ARG A 70 -12.54 -16.11 6.71
CA ARG A 70 -11.42 -15.77 5.82
C ARG A 70 -11.18 -14.29 5.69
N GLU A 71 -11.50 -13.53 6.74
CA GLU A 71 -11.24 -12.09 6.75
C GLU A 71 -9.75 -11.79 6.87
N VAL A 72 -9.31 -10.82 6.09
CA VAL A 72 -7.92 -10.35 6.05
C VAL A 72 -7.86 -8.84 6.07
N THR A 73 -6.72 -8.33 6.51
CA THR A 73 -6.39 -6.90 6.43
C THR A 73 -5.14 -6.72 5.57
N ALA A 74 -5.25 -5.95 4.49
CA ALA A 74 -4.11 -5.49 3.70
C ALA A 74 -3.73 -4.07 4.13
N VAL A 75 -2.44 -3.85 4.39
CA VAL A 75 -1.88 -2.56 4.77
C VAL A 75 -0.90 -2.12 3.71
N PHE A 76 -1.20 -1.01 3.04
CA PHE A 76 -0.32 -0.36 2.07
C PHE A 76 0.41 0.79 2.76
N HIS A 77 1.74 0.74 2.72
CA HIS A 77 2.61 1.72 3.35
C HIS A 77 3.09 2.73 2.32
N GLY A 78 2.59 3.95 2.40
CA GLY A 78 3.12 5.08 1.65
C GLY A 78 4.37 5.68 2.31
N PRO A 79 4.79 6.89 1.87
CA PRO A 79 5.96 7.56 2.43
C PRO A 79 5.74 7.93 3.90
N ASN A 80 6.85 8.03 4.63
CA ASN A 80 6.85 8.47 6.02
C ASN A 80 8.05 9.38 6.28
N ALA A 81 7.97 10.23 7.31
CA ALA A 81 9.03 11.15 7.68
C ALA A 81 9.00 11.43 9.19
N TYR A 82 10.16 11.37 9.82
CA TYR A 82 10.34 11.94 11.16
C TYR A 82 10.36 13.45 11.08
N ILE A 83 9.50 14.11 11.83
CA ILE A 83 9.39 15.57 11.89
C ILE A 83 10.00 16.05 13.20
N THR A 84 11.18 16.66 13.07
CA THR A 84 11.90 17.19 14.22
C THR A 84 11.30 18.50 14.73
N PRO A 85 11.29 18.72 16.05
CA PRO A 85 10.94 20.02 16.64
C PRO A 85 11.78 21.20 16.13
N ALA A 86 12.97 20.93 15.60
CA ALA A 86 13.85 21.97 15.06
C ALA A 86 13.23 22.72 13.85
N TRP A 87 12.25 22.13 13.20
CA TRP A 87 11.55 22.73 12.05
C TRP A 87 10.37 23.63 12.44
N TYR A 88 9.99 23.67 13.73
CA TYR A 88 8.90 24.48 14.22
C TYR A 88 9.39 25.84 14.72
N PRO A 89 8.87 26.98 14.19
CA PRO A 89 9.19 28.31 14.71
C PRO A 89 8.89 28.45 16.21
N SER A 90 7.81 27.88 16.69
CA SER A 90 7.41 27.91 18.10
C SER A 90 8.42 27.26 19.06
N LYS A 91 9.43 26.50 18.55
CA LYS A 91 10.53 26.01 19.37
C LYS A 91 11.34 27.18 19.98
N GLN A 92 11.57 28.23 19.19
CA GLN A 92 12.32 29.41 19.66
C GLN A 92 11.50 30.28 20.61
N GLU A 93 10.17 30.32 20.39
CA GLU A 93 9.27 31.19 21.13
C GLU A 93 8.89 30.62 22.50
N THR A 94 8.55 29.34 22.55
CA THR A 94 7.94 28.73 23.75
C THR A 94 8.63 27.46 24.22
N GLY A 95 9.39 26.79 23.35
CA GLY A 95 9.96 25.46 23.60
C GLY A 95 8.93 24.33 23.73
N LYS A 96 7.62 24.62 23.64
CA LYS A 96 6.54 23.64 23.83
C LYS A 96 6.25 22.84 22.57
N VAL A 97 7.25 22.13 22.04
CA VAL A 97 7.17 21.32 20.85
C VAL A 97 7.72 19.92 21.09
N VAL A 98 7.16 18.95 20.39
CA VAL A 98 7.57 17.54 20.45
C VAL A 98 7.75 16.98 19.04
N PRO A 99 8.65 16.00 18.87
CA PRO A 99 8.79 15.32 17.58
C PRO A 99 7.56 14.49 17.25
N THR A 100 7.40 14.19 15.97
CA THR A 100 6.35 13.30 15.48
C THR A 100 6.77 12.61 14.19
N TRP A 101 5.94 11.67 13.72
CA TRP A 101 6.03 11.10 12.39
C TRP A 101 4.87 11.60 11.53
N ASN A 102 5.19 12.03 10.31
CA ASN A 102 4.23 12.09 9.22
C ASN A 102 4.28 10.77 8.45
N TYR A 103 3.14 10.30 8.00
CA TYR A 103 3.02 9.06 7.22
C TYR A 103 1.67 8.99 6.52
N ALA A 104 1.63 8.21 5.43
CA ALA A 104 0.41 7.82 4.76
C ALA A 104 0.30 6.30 4.75
N VAL A 105 -0.85 5.76 5.12
CA VAL A 105 -1.17 4.33 5.03
C VAL A 105 -2.60 4.15 4.55
N VAL A 106 -2.84 3.07 3.82
CA VAL A 106 -4.18 2.61 3.47
C VAL A 106 -4.41 1.23 4.06
N HIS A 107 -5.54 1.07 4.76
CA HIS A 107 -6.01 -0.21 5.24
C HIS A 107 -7.21 -0.66 4.41
N ALA A 108 -7.14 -1.89 3.93
CA ALA A 108 -8.24 -2.58 3.29
C ALA A 108 -8.59 -3.82 4.09
N GLU A 109 -9.84 -3.96 4.48
CA GLU A 109 -10.37 -5.16 5.14
C GLU A 109 -11.31 -5.86 4.17
N GLY A 110 -11.25 -7.18 4.10
CA GLY A 110 -12.06 -7.92 3.16
C GLY A 110 -11.93 -9.43 3.28
N LYS A 111 -12.65 -10.14 2.41
CA LYS A 111 -12.70 -11.61 2.39
C LYS A 111 -11.76 -12.16 1.34
N LEU A 112 -10.83 -13.01 1.77
CA LEU A 112 -9.86 -13.68 0.91
C LEU A 112 -10.51 -14.89 0.21
N SER A 113 -10.27 -15.04 -1.08
CA SER A 113 -10.68 -16.19 -1.89
C SER A 113 -9.54 -16.63 -2.81
N LEU A 114 -9.50 -17.91 -3.15
CA LEU A 114 -8.54 -18.48 -4.09
C LEU A 114 -9.11 -18.49 -5.51
N ILE A 115 -8.24 -18.29 -6.49
CA ILE A 115 -8.56 -18.44 -7.91
C ILE A 115 -7.60 -19.46 -8.50
N ASP A 116 -8.08 -20.69 -8.67
CA ASP A 116 -7.31 -21.79 -9.28
C ASP A 116 -7.70 -21.97 -10.75
N ASP A 117 -7.51 -20.89 -11.53
CA ASP A 117 -7.72 -20.86 -12.97
C ASP A 117 -6.41 -20.49 -13.67
N PRO A 118 -5.77 -21.41 -14.42
CA PRO A 118 -4.51 -21.13 -15.11
C PRO A 118 -4.58 -19.97 -16.09
N HIS A 119 -5.73 -19.76 -16.75
CA HIS A 119 -5.91 -18.66 -17.70
C HIS A 119 -5.96 -17.32 -16.96
N TRP A 120 -6.73 -17.25 -15.87
CA TRP A 120 -6.78 -16.06 -15.02
C TRP A 120 -5.40 -15.74 -14.43
N ILE A 121 -4.69 -16.75 -13.88
CA ILE A 121 -3.35 -16.56 -13.29
C ILE A 121 -2.39 -15.99 -14.33
N ARG A 122 -2.38 -16.53 -15.55
CA ARG A 122 -1.54 -16.03 -16.65
C ARG A 122 -1.87 -14.57 -16.98
N GLN A 123 -3.14 -14.23 -17.12
CA GLN A 123 -3.56 -12.84 -17.37
C GLN A 123 -3.13 -11.90 -16.27
N HIS A 124 -3.33 -12.30 -15.00
CA HIS A 124 -2.95 -11.51 -13.85
C HIS A 124 -1.43 -11.22 -13.81
N VAL A 125 -0.60 -12.26 -14.00
CA VAL A 125 0.87 -12.10 -14.04
C VAL A 125 1.30 -11.19 -15.21
N SER A 126 0.70 -11.35 -16.40
CA SER A 126 0.96 -10.48 -17.55
C SER A 126 0.59 -9.03 -17.23
N GLN A 127 -0.58 -8.79 -16.64
CA GLN A 127 -1.03 -7.45 -16.28
C GLN A 127 -0.12 -6.79 -15.23
N MET A 128 0.34 -7.55 -14.23
CA MET A 128 1.30 -7.05 -13.23
C MET A 128 2.62 -6.65 -13.90
N THR A 129 3.13 -7.49 -14.78
CA THR A 129 4.33 -7.20 -15.55
C THR A 129 4.16 -5.92 -16.37
N ASP A 130 3.10 -5.83 -17.16
CA ASP A 130 2.80 -4.66 -18.02
C ASP A 130 2.62 -3.37 -17.19
N THR A 131 2.24 -3.48 -15.91
CA THR A 131 2.08 -2.34 -15.01
C THR A 131 3.42 -1.86 -14.45
N HIS A 132 4.35 -2.76 -14.12
CA HIS A 132 5.57 -2.41 -13.40
C HIS A 132 6.78 -2.16 -14.30
N GLU A 133 6.92 -2.91 -15.40
CA GLU A 133 8.08 -2.81 -16.31
C GLU A 133 8.34 -1.40 -16.88
N PRO A 134 7.31 -0.60 -17.24
CA PRO A 134 7.53 0.76 -17.74
C PRO A 134 8.25 1.69 -16.75
N THR A 135 8.10 1.49 -15.46
CA THR A 135 8.78 2.26 -14.41
C THR A 135 10.30 2.13 -14.51
N TYR A 136 10.78 0.99 -14.99
CA TYR A 136 12.20 0.68 -15.17
C TYR A 136 12.67 0.90 -16.61
N GLN A 137 11.86 1.54 -17.48
CA GLN A 137 12.13 1.72 -18.91
C GLN A 137 12.38 0.38 -19.63
N SER A 138 11.80 -0.70 -19.12
CA SER A 138 11.84 -2.04 -19.68
C SER A 138 10.60 -2.29 -20.53
N ASN A 139 10.81 -3.03 -21.62
CA ASN A 139 9.73 -3.50 -22.49
C ASN A 139 9.49 -5.01 -22.35
N TRP A 140 10.08 -5.63 -21.33
CA TRP A 140 9.95 -7.07 -21.10
C TRP A 140 8.47 -7.46 -20.87
N LYS A 141 8.08 -8.57 -21.48
CA LYS A 141 6.74 -9.14 -21.36
C LYS A 141 6.81 -10.61 -20.98
N LEU A 142 5.76 -11.11 -20.37
CA LEU A 142 5.66 -12.53 -20.03
C LEU A 142 5.90 -13.45 -21.24
N ALA A 143 5.53 -13.00 -22.45
CA ALA A 143 5.73 -13.74 -23.71
C ALA A 143 7.20 -13.79 -24.17
N ASP A 144 8.11 -13.01 -23.60
CA ASP A 144 9.53 -13.06 -23.93
C ASP A 144 10.26 -14.24 -23.26
N ALA A 145 9.65 -14.81 -22.21
CA ALA A 145 10.17 -16.01 -21.57
C ALA A 145 9.72 -17.29 -22.33
N PRO A 146 10.54 -18.38 -22.30
CA PRO A 146 10.16 -19.64 -22.93
C PRO A 146 8.83 -20.17 -22.36
N GLU A 147 7.91 -20.58 -23.25
CA GLU A 147 6.55 -20.98 -22.86
C GLU A 147 6.53 -22.12 -21.83
N GLU A 148 7.36 -23.13 -22.01
CA GLU A 148 7.43 -24.26 -21.06
C GLU A 148 7.86 -23.80 -19.65
N TYR A 149 8.79 -22.84 -19.57
CA TYR A 149 9.21 -22.24 -18.32
C TYR A 149 8.07 -21.45 -17.67
N VAL A 150 7.37 -20.62 -18.44
CA VAL A 150 6.21 -19.85 -17.96
C VAL A 150 5.15 -20.80 -17.41
N GLN A 151 4.80 -21.87 -18.13
CA GLN A 151 3.81 -22.86 -17.69
C GLN A 151 4.22 -23.56 -16.38
N MET A 152 5.51 -23.88 -16.24
CA MET A 152 6.03 -24.48 -15.01
C MET A 152 5.89 -23.50 -13.81
N MET A 153 6.25 -22.22 -14.01
CA MET A 153 6.16 -21.20 -12.95
C MET A 153 4.72 -20.91 -12.56
N LEU A 154 3.81 -20.81 -13.52
CA LEU A 154 2.38 -20.57 -13.26
C LEU A 154 1.73 -21.72 -12.48
N LYS A 155 2.16 -22.97 -12.66
CA LYS A 155 1.68 -24.12 -11.87
C LYS A 155 2.06 -24.04 -10.38
N ALA A 156 3.13 -23.33 -10.03
CA ALA A 156 3.60 -23.21 -8.64
C ALA A 156 2.83 -22.17 -7.83
N ILE A 157 2.02 -21.35 -8.48
CA ILE A 157 1.27 -20.26 -7.85
C ILE A 157 -0.26 -20.47 -7.94
N ILE A 158 -0.98 -19.76 -7.10
CA ILE A 158 -2.44 -19.67 -7.11
C ILE A 158 -2.85 -18.20 -7.01
N GLY A 159 -3.88 -17.82 -7.75
CA GLY A 159 -4.46 -16.49 -7.68
C GLY A 159 -5.19 -16.27 -6.36
N ILE A 160 -5.20 -15.05 -5.89
CA ILE A 160 -6.01 -14.60 -4.77
C ILE A 160 -6.86 -13.40 -5.16
N GLU A 161 -8.05 -13.35 -4.62
CA GLU A 161 -8.95 -12.21 -4.69
C GLU A 161 -9.36 -11.84 -3.26
N ILE A 162 -9.36 -10.53 -2.96
CA ILE A 162 -9.90 -10.00 -1.71
C ILE A 162 -11.09 -9.12 -2.06
N GLU A 163 -12.29 -9.54 -1.68
CA GLU A 163 -13.50 -8.71 -1.79
C GLU A 163 -13.46 -7.63 -0.71
N VAL A 164 -13.40 -6.36 -1.12
CA VAL A 164 -13.21 -5.21 -0.22
C VAL A 164 -14.50 -4.92 0.54
N GLY A 165 -14.45 -5.07 1.85
CA GLY A 165 -15.51 -4.66 2.77
C GLY A 165 -15.30 -3.25 3.31
N SER A 166 -14.04 -2.86 3.51
CA SER A 166 -13.66 -1.53 4.00
C SER A 166 -12.34 -1.09 3.35
N LEU A 167 -12.27 0.18 2.93
CA LEU A 167 -11.06 0.80 2.40
C LEU A 167 -10.93 2.20 3.00
N VAL A 168 -9.86 2.47 3.74
CA VAL A 168 -9.68 3.73 4.44
C VAL A 168 -8.21 4.13 4.52
N GLY A 169 -7.93 5.42 4.28
CA GLY A 169 -6.61 6.01 4.41
C GLY A 169 -6.42 6.80 5.71
N LYS A 170 -5.19 6.79 6.20
CA LYS A 170 -4.73 7.72 7.23
C LYS A 170 -3.51 8.47 6.72
N PHE A 171 -3.72 9.75 6.42
CA PHE A 171 -2.69 10.65 5.93
C PHE A 171 -2.39 11.69 7.01
N LYS A 172 -1.41 11.39 7.84
CA LYS A 172 -0.92 12.32 8.87
C LYS A 172 0.20 13.15 8.29
N LEU A 173 -0.13 14.36 7.85
CA LEU A 173 0.72 15.24 7.04
C LEU A 173 0.93 16.62 7.69
N SER A 174 0.90 16.70 9.02
CA SER A 174 0.99 17.95 9.79
C SER A 174 -0.18 18.93 9.56
N GLN A 175 -1.30 18.51 8.98
CA GLN A 175 -2.48 19.36 8.71
C GLN A 175 -3.17 19.90 9.97
N ASN A 176 -2.85 19.36 11.14
CA ASN A 176 -3.32 19.84 12.44
C ASN A 176 -2.39 20.89 13.08
N ARG A 177 -1.34 21.32 12.38
CA ARG A 177 -0.39 22.33 12.83
C ARG A 177 -0.82 23.74 12.42
N SER A 178 -0.28 24.76 13.09
CA SER A 178 -0.45 26.14 12.64
C SER A 178 0.17 26.34 11.25
N PRO A 179 -0.29 27.33 10.48
CA PRO A 179 0.27 27.61 9.14
C PRO A 179 1.79 27.81 9.17
N SER A 180 2.34 28.52 10.18
CA SER A 180 3.78 28.75 10.31
C SER A 180 4.56 27.47 10.58
N GLU A 181 4.06 26.59 11.45
CA GLU A 181 4.67 25.28 11.72
C GLU A 181 4.62 24.37 10.48
N TYR A 182 3.47 24.33 9.78
CA TYR A 182 3.31 23.58 8.55
C TYR A 182 4.32 24.05 7.48
N THR A 183 4.44 25.37 7.29
CA THR A 183 5.42 25.96 6.36
C THR A 183 6.83 25.56 6.73
N GLY A 184 7.21 25.63 8.02
CA GLY A 184 8.53 25.20 8.49
C GLY A 184 8.84 23.73 8.15
N VAL A 185 7.87 22.84 8.29
CA VAL A 185 8.03 21.43 7.89
C VAL A 185 8.23 21.32 6.38
N VAL A 186 7.38 21.96 5.56
CA VAL A 186 7.46 21.93 4.09
C VAL A 186 8.81 22.43 3.60
N GLU A 187 9.28 23.58 4.08
CA GLU A 187 10.56 24.18 3.69
C GLU A 187 11.77 23.27 4.00
N ASN A 188 11.75 22.59 5.13
CA ASN A 188 12.83 21.69 5.50
C ASN A 188 12.79 20.35 4.73
N LEU A 189 11.62 19.76 4.51
CA LEU A 189 11.47 18.61 3.63
C LEU A 189 11.94 18.92 2.19
N GLN A 190 11.70 20.15 1.71
CA GLN A 190 12.08 20.58 0.37
C GLN A 190 13.61 20.65 0.17
N LYS A 191 14.37 20.86 1.24
CA LYS A 191 15.85 20.90 1.22
C LYS A 191 16.50 19.51 1.26
N SER A 192 15.70 18.46 1.57
CA SER A 192 16.25 17.11 1.70
C SER A 192 16.50 16.45 0.34
N PRO A 193 17.64 15.79 0.15
CA PRO A 193 17.91 14.96 -1.02
C PRO A 193 17.23 13.59 -0.95
N GLU A 194 16.73 13.18 0.22
CA GLU A 194 16.16 11.85 0.45
C GLU A 194 14.85 11.66 -0.30
N GLU A 195 14.75 10.57 -1.08
CA GLU A 195 13.59 10.29 -1.93
C GLU A 195 12.29 10.14 -1.12
N ASN A 196 12.35 9.43 0.01
CA ASN A 196 11.18 9.24 0.89
C ASN A 196 10.66 10.57 1.45
N LEU A 197 11.55 11.51 1.80
CA LEU A 197 11.16 12.84 2.28
C LEU A 197 10.58 13.71 1.15
N ARG A 198 11.06 13.56 -0.09
CA ARG A 198 10.47 14.21 -1.26
C ARG A 198 9.09 13.64 -1.59
N ALA A 199 8.91 12.32 -1.47
CA ALA A 199 7.59 11.68 -1.63
C ALA A 199 6.59 12.17 -0.57
N MET A 200 7.04 12.30 0.69
CA MET A 200 6.23 12.90 1.76
C MET A 200 5.83 14.35 1.44
N LEU A 201 6.78 15.17 0.99
CA LEU A 201 6.51 16.54 0.57
C LEU A 201 5.48 16.62 -0.56
N ALA A 202 5.58 15.71 -1.54
CA ALA A 202 4.62 15.64 -2.64
C ALA A 202 3.19 15.38 -2.15
N LEU A 203 3.01 14.48 -1.16
CA LEU A 203 1.71 14.24 -0.53
C LEU A 203 1.19 15.45 0.25
N MET A 204 2.06 16.17 0.98
CA MET A 204 1.68 17.35 1.74
C MET A 204 1.18 18.50 0.85
N LYS A 205 1.64 18.59 -0.39
CA LYS A 205 1.26 19.65 -1.35
C LYS A 205 0.01 19.32 -2.17
N LYS A 206 -0.47 18.08 -2.14
CA LYS A 206 -1.72 17.71 -2.83
C LYS A 206 -2.93 18.25 -2.03
N PRO A 207 -4.00 18.70 -2.68
CA PRO A 207 -5.28 18.94 -2.01
C PRO A 207 -5.73 17.67 -1.28
N GLN A 208 -6.20 17.83 -0.06
CA GLN A 208 -6.73 16.75 0.77
C GLN A 208 -8.25 16.78 0.76
#